data_dc51def90f59712e608de6bc48be6da1
#
_entry.id   dc51def90f59712e608de6bc48be6da1
#
_cell.length_a   1.000
_cell.length_b   1.000
_cell.length_c   1.000
_cell.angle_alpha   90.00
_cell.angle_beta   90.00
_cell.angle_gamma   90.00
#
_symmetry.space_group_name_H-M   'P 1'
#
loop_
_entity.id
_entity.type
_entity.pdbx_description
1 polymer ?
#
loop_
_entity_poly.entity_id
_entity_poly.type
_entity_poly.pdbx_seq_one_letter_code
_entity_poly.pdbx_strand_id
1 'polypeptide(L)'
;FMPFEEWGLPVNPIQTRVIALFVFAALMWILEVIPIWTTSVLVITLALLGTSNTSLNFLKVDKFNSADVAAIVADAYGAAADAEVVKATQSSVSESLKKATNLTPDVVRSTINTAILKPVVSGKADAAQATALKEAAGRLYEGEVSARISKLDLTNLTQQKSIFATFADPIIILFLGGFFLADAATKFRLDINLARVLLRPFGTNPKYVLLGLMSVTALFSMFMSNTATAAMMLALLTPVLALFKPEDRGRAAFALCIPIGANVGGIGTPIGTPPNAIALKFMQENGWNVTFGDWMMFGIPFVVIMLLIGWFILLKMFPIDQKTLDLAKEMKGKFMTTPKAWVVYITFIVTILLWVVPKQYHGLDANSVAIIPIAVFSVTGVITAKDLRAMSWDVLWLVAGGFALGVALGETKLANDLINSIPFAEWDSLALIVGSSLICLFMATFMSHTATAALLMPIMASVAAGMVAGGSMDAPGAIGLLVTIAFASSLGMALPISTPPNAMAYATGHVEQKGMAISGTILCLIGLALSIGLMYLLGAVGFFG
;
A
#
# COMPACT_ATOMS: atom_id res chain seq x y z
N PHE A 1 20.91 4.70 14.91
CA PHE A 1 21.96 4.59 13.89
C PHE A 1 22.49 3.16 13.93
N MET A 2 21.99 2.31 13.00
CA MET A 2 22.46 0.93 12.89
C MET A 2 23.74 0.92 12.06
N PRO A 3 24.81 0.21 12.47
CA PRO A 3 26.09 0.17 11.76
C PRO A 3 26.02 -0.82 10.59
N PHE A 4 25.24 -0.50 9.55
CA PHE A 4 25.06 -1.39 8.40
C PHE A 4 26.37 -1.68 7.64
N GLU A 5 27.30 -0.71 7.60
CA GLU A 5 28.64 -0.92 7.02
C GLU A 5 29.43 -2.00 7.79
N GLU A 6 29.31 -2.06 9.12
CA GLU A 6 29.95 -3.09 9.95
C GLU A 6 29.33 -4.48 9.73
N TRP A 7 28.08 -4.54 9.28
CA TRP A 7 27.40 -5.79 8.94
C TRP A 7 27.61 -6.21 7.48
N GLY A 8 28.47 -5.50 6.75
CA GLY A 8 28.80 -5.80 5.35
C GLY A 8 27.69 -5.44 4.35
N LEU A 9 26.70 -4.66 4.74
CA LEU A 9 25.66 -4.17 3.85
C LEU A 9 26.12 -2.86 3.20
N PRO A 10 26.19 -2.77 1.87
CA PRO A 10 26.68 -1.59 1.14
C PRO A 10 25.59 -0.51 1.06
N VAL A 11 25.12 0.00 2.19
CA VAL A 11 24.07 1.03 2.24
C VAL A 11 24.67 2.40 2.53
N ASN A 12 24.32 3.39 1.72
CA ASN A 12 24.70 4.78 1.92
C ASN A 12 23.82 5.47 2.99
N PRO A 13 24.21 6.67 3.49
CA PRO A 13 23.43 7.38 4.50
C PRO A 13 21.99 7.71 4.11
N ILE A 14 21.69 7.93 2.82
CA ILE A 14 20.33 8.18 2.34
C ILE A 14 19.51 6.89 2.44
N GLN A 15 20.07 5.79 1.99
CA GLN A 15 19.45 4.46 2.10
C GLN A 15 19.22 4.04 3.56
N THR A 16 20.16 4.36 4.44
CA THR A 16 19.96 4.15 5.90
C THR A 16 18.74 4.90 6.43
N ARG A 17 18.48 6.12 5.94
CA ARG A 17 17.26 6.88 6.31
C ARG A 17 16.00 6.23 5.75
N VAL A 18 16.07 5.70 4.53
CA VAL A 18 14.93 4.94 3.94
C VAL A 18 14.64 3.68 4.76
N ILE A 19 15.66 2.93 5.17
CA ILE A 19 15.48 1.77 6.07
C ILE A 19 14.85 2.21 7.39
N ALA A 20 15.36 3.28 8.01
CA ALA A 20 14.76 3.83 9.23
C ALA A 20 13.30 4.25 9.04
N LEU A 21 12.97 4.82 7.87
CA LEU A 21 11.60 5.18 7.52
C LEU A 21 10.69 3.94 7.39
N PHE A 22 11.18 2.85 6.78
CA PHE A 22 10.46 1.58 6.70
C PHE A 22 10.23 0.98 8.08
N VAL A 23 11.25 0.93 8.93
CA VAL A 23 11.14 0.42 10.30
C VAL A 23 10.15 1.28 11.11
N PHE A 24 10.23 2.61 10.98
CA PHE A 24 9.29 3.53 11.61
C PHE A 24 7.86 3.26 11.15
N ALA A 25 7.61 3.20 9.84
CA ALA A 25 6.30 2.94 9.28
C ALA A 25 5.73 1.59 9.76
N ALA A 26 6.56 0.53 9.72
CA ALA A 26 6.18 -0.79 10.19
C ALA A 26 5.77 -0.79 11.66
N LEU A 27 6.60 -0.22 12.54
CA LEU A 27 6.30 -0.17 13.97
C LEU A 27 5.04 0.65 14.27
N MET A 28 4.88 1.82 13.62
CA MET A 28 3.72 2.67 13.84
C MET A 28 2.43 2.06 13.29
N TRP A 29 2.47 1.32 12.17
CA TRP A 29 1.31 0.60 11.63
C TRP A 29 0.99 -0.67 12.42
N ILE A 30 2.00 -1.36 12.99
CA ILE A 30 1.79 -2.55 13.83
C ILE A 30 1.23 -2.17 15.20
N LEU A 31 1.80 -1.16 15.83
CA LEU A 31 1.45 -0.76 17.20
C LEU A 31 0.21 0.15 17.27
N GLU A 32 -0.20 0.73 16.15
CA GLU A 32 -1.34 1.68 16.03
C GLU A 32 -1.34 2.77 17.11
N VAL A 33 -0.13 3.27 17.49
CA VAL A 33 0.04 4.32 18.51
C VAL A 33 -0.68 5.60 18.11
N ILE A 34 -0.77 5.86 16.82
CA ILE A 34 -1.54 6.94 16.18
C ILE A 34 -2.40 6.34 15.07
N PRO A 35 -3.45 7.04 14.61
CA PRO A 35 -4.26 6.57 13.50
C PRO A 35 -3.42 6.20 12.29
N ILE A 36 -3.74 5.08 11.64
CA ILE A 36 -2.94 4.50 10.53
C ILE A 36 -2.66 5.51 9.42
N TRP A 37 -3.68 6.32 9.03
CA TRP A 37 -3.52 7.36 8.02
C TRP A 37 -2.54 8.47 8.45
N THR A 38 -2.48 8.79 9.75
CA THR A 38 -1.53 9.79 10.30
C THR A 38 -0.10 9.30 10.15
N THR A 39 0.15 8.01 10.38
CA THR A 39 1.46 7.39 10.10
C THR A 39 1.86 7.60 8.65
N SER A 40 0.93 7.44 7.71
CA SER A 40 1.19 7.64 6.28
C SER A 40 1.54 9.09 5.93
N VAL A 41 0.86 10.06 6.56
CA VAL A 41 1.22 11.49 6.44
C VAL A 41 2.64 11.73 6.95
N LEU A 42 3.01 11.12 8.10
CA LEU A 42 4.37 11.23 8.63
C LEU A 42 5.40 10.55 7.71
N VAL A 43 5.09 9.40 7.15
CA VAL A 43 5.94 8.71 6.16
C VAL A 43 6.25 9.62 4.97
N ILE A 44 5.21 10.21 4.36
CA ILE A 44 5.37 11.15 3.25
C ILE A 44 6.22 12.37 3.68
N THR A 45 5.93 12.93 4.86
CA THR A 45 6.66 14.07 5.40
C THR A 45 8.13 13.74 5.65
N LEU A 46 8.42 12.61 6.30
CA LEU A 46 9.78 12.17 6.60
C LEU A 46 10.56 11.80 5.33
N ALA A 47 9.90 11.20 4.33
CA ALA A 47 10.49 10.97 3.01
C ALA A 47 10.90 12.28 2.35
N LEU A 48 10.01 13.28 2.32
CA LEU A 48 10.31 14.61 1.78
C LEU A 48 11.45 15.30 2.51
N LEU A 49 11.41 15.31 3.84
CA LEU A 49 12.40 16.04 4.65
C LEU A 49 13.74 15.31 4.78
N GLY A 50 13.75 13.98 4.71
CA GLY A 50 14.93 13.15 5.02
C GLY A 50 15.63 12.56 3.81
N THR A 51 14.92 12.24 2.72
CA THR A 51 15.47 11.48 1.59
C THR A 51 15.36 12.18 0.24
N SER A 52 14.57 13.27 0.13
CA SER A 52 14.32 13.90 -1.16
C SER A 52 15.40 14.90 -1.58
N ASN A 53 15.39 15.26 -2.85
CA ASN A 53 16.22 16.32 -3.41
C ASN A 53 15.95 17.70 -2.79
N THR A 54 14.80 17.89 -2.15
CA THR A 54 14.41 19.09 -1.38
C THR A 54 14.48 18.88 0.13
N SER A 55 15.14 17.80 0.60
CA SER A 55 15.32 17.52 2.02
C SER A 55 16.08 18.63 2.76
N LEU A 56 15.98 18.63 4.08
CA LEU A 56 16.62 19.62 4.94
C LEU A 56 18.13 19.69 4.66
N ASN A 57 18.65 20.89 4.43
CA ASN A 57 20.04 21.10 4.01
C ASN A 57 21.06 20.51 4.99
N PHE A 58 20.80 20.60 6.31
CA PHE A 58 21.70 20.03 7.30
C PHE A 58 21.79 18.48 7.23
N LEU A 59 20.74 17.82 6.72
CA LEU A 59 20.78 16.37 6.50
C LEU A 59 21.58 15.97 5.26
N LYS A 60 21.74 16.88 4.30
CA LYS A 60 22.56 16.66 3.09
C LYS A 60 24.04 16.99 3.33
N VAL A 61 24.32 17.94 4.22
CA VAL A 61 25.61 18.61 4.35
C VAL A 61 26.27 18.37 5.71
N ASP A 62 25.63 17.60 6.57
CA ASP A 62 25.97 17.44 8.01
C ASP A 62 27.43 17.06 8.30
N LYS A 63 28.22 16.68 7.29
CA LYS A 63 29.62 16.28 7.44
C LYS A 63 30.61 17.13 6.68
N PHE A 64 30.18 18.18 5.98
CA PHE A 64 31.06 19.25 5.53
C PHE A 64 31.18 20.29 6.65
N ASN A 65 31.81 19.88 7.73
CA ASN A 65 31.84 20.68 8.93
C ASN A 65 33.13 21.55 9.00
N SER A 66 33.22 22.27 10.07
CA SER A 66 34.38 23.11 10.41
C SER A 66 35.73 22.39 10.36
N ALA A 67 35.78 21.08 10.56
CA ALA A 67 37.00 20.29 10.53
C ALA A 67 37.56 20.16 9.10
N ASP A 68 36.71 19.98 8.08
CA ASP A 68 37.16 19.86 6.69
C ASP A 68 37.70 21.19 6.17
N VAL A 69 37.08 22.30 6.57
CA VAL A 69 37.57 23.64 6.21
C VAL A 69 38.83 23.98 6.98
N ALA A 70 38.93 23.56 8.25
CA ALA A 70 40.16 23.72 9.04
C ALA A 70 41.33 22.93 8.42
N ALA A 71 41.08 21.71 7.92
CA ALA A 71 42.09 20.92 7.22
C ALA A 71 42.54 21.59 5.91
N ILE A 72 41.61 22.14 5.11
CA ILE A 72 41.96 22.92 3.89
C ILE A 72 42.87 24.09 4.23
N VAL A 73 42.52 24.86 5.27
CA VAL A 73 43.27 26.04 5.67
C VAL A 73 44.64 25.65 6.27
N ALA A 74 44.70 24.60 7.07
CA ALA A 74 45.92 24.08 7.63
C ALA A 74 46.90 23.57 6.56
N ASP A 75 46.42 22.90 5.54
CA ASP A 75 47.24 22.44 4.41
C ASP A 75 47.74 23.62 3.56
N ALA A 76 46.94 24.68 3.39
CA ALA A 76 47.31 25.86 2.63
C ALA A 76 48.30 26.81 3.35
N TYR A 77 48.13 27.00 4.64
CA TYR A 77 48.86 28.01 5.42
C TYR A 77 49.79 27.41 6.49
N GLY A 78 49.71 26.13 6.74
CA GLY A 78 50.43 25.49 7.84
C GLY A 78 49.97 25.98 9.21
N ALA A 79 50.84 25.80 10.23
CA ALA A 79 50.52 26.13 11.63
C ALA A 79 50.36 27.66 11.90
N ALA A 80 50.69 28.52 10.94
CA ALA A 80 50.62 29.98 11.07
C ALA A 80 49.37 30.59 10.41
N ALA A 81 48.35 29.80 10.15
CA ALA A 81 47.11 30.26 9.53
C ALA A 81 46.41 31.33 10.40
N ASP A 82 46.05 32.46 9.79
CA ASP A 82 45.29 33.51 10.45
C ASP A 82 43.89 33.02 10.85
N ALA A 83 43.58 33.12 12.13
CA ALA A 83 42.29 32.67 12.68
C ALA A 83 41.08 33.39 12.06
N GLU A 84 41.25 34.66 11.62
CA GLU A 84 40.16 35.39 10.92
C GLU A 84 39.91 34.84 9.52
N VAL A 85 40.93 34.46 8.77
CA VAL A 85 40.84 33.83 7.45
C VAL A 85 40.20 32.46 7.57
N VAL A 86 40.61 31.67 8.56
CA VAL A 86 39.99 30.35 8.87
C VAL A 86 38.48 30.49 9.10
N LYS A 87 38.09 31.40 10.00
CA LYS A 87 36.69 31.64 10.36
C LYS A 87 35.86 32.19 9.21
N ALA A 88 36.43 33.11 8.41
CA ALA A 88 35.75 33.66 7.21
C ALA A 88 35.52 32.59 6.14
N THR A 89 36.52 31.71 5.92
CA THR A 89 36.39 30.60 4.95
C THR A 89 35.39 29.56 5.43
N GLN A 90 35.42 29.19 6.72
CA GLN A 90 34.41 28.29 7.31
C GLN A 90 32.98 28.80 7.12
N SER A 91 32.74 30.07 7.45
CA SER A 91 31.42 30.70 7.31
C SER A 91 30.98 30.75 5.84
N SER A 92 31.87 31.07 4.92
CA SER A 92 31.57 31.15 3.49
C SER A 92 31.22 29.79 2.87
N VAL A 93 31.96 28.73 3.22
CA VAL A 93 31.66 27.36 2.76
C VAL A 93 30.34 26.88 3.33
N SER A 94 30.12 27.03 4.63
CA SER A 94 28.87 26.63 5.28
C SER A 94 27.64 27.35 4.71
N GLU A 95 27.75 28.68 4.50
CA GLU A 95 26.65 29.48 3.94
C GLU A 95 26.35 29.09 2.49
N SER A 96 27.38 28.87 1.68
CA SER A 96 27.23 28.51 0.28
C SER A 96 26.62 27.12 0.08
N LEU A 97 27.02 26.15 0.90
CA LEU A 97 26.44 24.81 0.88
C LEU A 97 24.99 24.77 1.38
N LYS A 98 24.64 25.60 2.36
CA LYS A 98 23.23 25.76 2.82
C LYS A 98 22.33 26.33 1.73
N LYS A 99 22.85 27.18 0.83
CA LYS A 99 22.08 27.78 -0.28
C LYS A 99 22.01 26.90 -1.52
N ALA A 100 22.82 25.85 -1.62
CA ALA A 100 22.81 24.97 -2.77
C ALA A 100 21.54 24.11 -2.81
N THR A 101 20.76 24.25 -3.89
CA THR A 101 19.50 23.52 -4.08
C THR A 101 19.69 22.10 -4.61
N ASN A 102 20.87 21.83 -5.21
CA ASN A 102 21.24 20.52 -5.74
C ASN A 102 22.70 20.23 -5.35
N LEU A 103 22.92 19.15 -4.62
CA LEU A 103 24.23 18.80 -4.04
C LEU A 103 24.86 17.63 -4.81
N THR A 104 24.95 17.74 -6.14
CA THR A 104 25.81 16.81 -6.90
C THR A 104 27.28 17.05 -6.55
N PRO A 105 28.17 16.05 -6.73
CA PRO A 105 29.62 16.19 -6.48
C PRO A 105 30.21 17.42 -7.17
N ASP A 106 29.80 17.73 -8.42
CA ASP A 106 30.28 18.88 -9.17
C ASP A 106 29.79 20.23 -8.59
N VAL A 107 28.54 20.29 -8.13
CA VAL A 107 27.97 21.48 -7.48
C VAL A 107 28.65 21.73 -6.13
N VAL A 108 28.91 20.68 -5.34
CA VAL A 108 29.64 20.80 -4.08
C VAL A 108 31.06 21.29 -4.33
N ARG A 109 31.77 20.69 -5.31
CA ARG A 109 33.12 21.12 -5.72
C ARG A 109 33.16 22.58 -6.15
N SER A 110 32.25 22.99 -7.05
CA SER A 110 32.10 24.35 -7.52
C SER A 110 31.82 25.33 -6.38
N THR A 111 30.92 24.94 -5.46
CA THR A 111 30.53 25.74 -4.29
C THR A 111 31.70 25.94 -3.33
N ILE A 112 32.45 24.89 -3.02
CA ILE A 112 33.65 24.96 -2.16
C ILE A 112 34.70 25.86 -2.80
N ASN A 113 34.99 25.66 -4.11
CA ASN A 113 35.96 26.48 -4.83
C ASN A 113 35.56 27.97 -4.85
N THR A 114 34.29 28.27 -5.06
CA THR A 114 33.77 29.64 -5.05
C THR A 114 33.83 30.27 -3.65
N ALA A 115 33.51 29.49 -2.61
CA ALA A 115 33.51 29.96 -1.24
C ALA A 115 34.92 30.26 -0.73
N ILE A 116 35.93 29.49 -1.13
CA ILE A 116 37.35 29.70 -0.79
C ILE A 116 37.88 31.02 -1.38
N LEU A 117 37.37 31.47 -2.52
CA LEU A 117 37.78 32.73 -3.13
C LEU A 117 37.22 33.99 -2.45
N LYS A 118 36.16 33.88 -1.65
CA LYS A 118 35.54 35.05 -0.99
C LYS A 118 36.46 35.81 -0.04
N PRO A 119 37.32 35.17 0.80
CA PRO A 119 38.28 35.89 1.62
C PRO A 119 39.29 36.70 0.81
N VAL A 120 39.66 36.24 -0.38
CA VAL A 120 40.52 36.97 -1.31
C VAL A 120 39.85 38.18 -1.89
N VAL A 121 38.62 38.02 -2.40
CA VAL A 121 37.82 39.10 -2.96
C VAL A 121 37.49 40.16 -1.90
N SER A 122 37.40 39.79 -0.64
CA SER A 122 37.17 40.70 0.49
C SER A 122 38.42 41.36 1.03
N GLY A 123 39.60 41.12 0.42
CA GLY A 123 40.88 41.69 0.84
C GLY A 123 41.47 41.07 2.12
N LYS A 124 40.95 39.93 2.57
CA LYS A 124 41.42 39.21 3.77
C LYS A 124 42.51 38.15 3.47
N ALA A 125 42.81 37.91 2.21
CA ALA A 125 43.88 37.02 1.77
C ALA A 125 44.48 37.56 0.47
N ASP A 126 45.79 37.36 0.28
CA ASP A 126 46.50 37.80 -0.94
C ASP A 126 46.38 36.74 -2.07
N ALA A 127 46.92 37.06 -3.24
CA ALA A 127 46.86 36.22 -4.43
C ALA A 127 47.65 34.87 -4.25
N ALA A 128 48.74 34.89 -3.51
CA ALA A 128 49.51 33.67 -3.25
C ALA A 128 48.74 32.73 -2.31
N GLN A 129 48.14 33.31 -1.28
CA GLN A 129 47.26 32.60 -0.34
C GLN A 129 46.02 32.03 -1.04
N ALA A 130 45.48 32.74 -2.02
CA ALA A 130 44.35 32.24 -2.84
C ALA A 130 44.74 31.00 -3.67
N THR A 131 45.93 31.02 -4.23
CA THR A 131 46.45 29.89 -5.02
C THR A 131 46.66 28.67 -4.13
N ALA A 132 47.31 28.85 -2.98
CA ALA A 132 47.54 27.79 -1.99
C ALA A 132 46.21 27.20 -1.47
N LEU A 133 45.20 28.04 -1.18
CA LEU A 133 43.86 27.58 -0.78
C LEU A 133 43.17 26.77 -1.87
N LYS A 134 43.29 27.17 -3.14
CA LYS A 134 42.73 26.41 -4.26
C LYS A 134 43.36 25.05 -4.44
N GLU A 135 44.69 24.98 -4.34
CA GLU A 135 45.43 23.72 -4.45
C GLU A 135 45.15 22.78 -3.28
N ALA A 136 45.12 23.30 -2.05
CA ALA A 136 44.78 22.53 -0.87
C ALA A 136 43.33 22.02 -0.93
N ALA A 137 42.37 22.86 -1.38
CA ALA A 137 40.98 22.46 -1.61
C ALA A 137 40.86 21.39 -2.69
N GLY A 138 41.67 21.47 -3.75
CA GLY A 138 41.72 20.45 -4.81
C GLY A 138 42.20 19.09 -4.24
N ARG A 139 43.29 19.08 -3.50
CA ARG A 139 43.82 17.85 -2.88
C ARG A 139 42.85 17.23 -1.88
N LEU A 140 42.29 18.02 -0.99
CA LEU A 140 41.30 17.54 -0.02
C LEU A 140 40.03 17.04 -0.69
N TYR A 141 39.58 17.74 -1.73
CA TYR A 141 38.40 17.31 -2.50
C TYR A 141 38.63 15.97 -3.21
N GLU A 142 39.79 15.79 -3.87
CA GLU A 142 40.13 14.55 -4.57
C GLU A 142 40.39 13.37 -3.62
N GLY A 143 40.72 13.64 -2.38
CA GLY A 143 40.89 12.65 -1.33
C GLY A 143 39.64 12.42 -0.48
N GLU A 144 39.64 13.01 0.71
CA GLU A 144 38.61 12.74 1.73
C GLU A 144 37.22 13.27 1.38
N VAL A 145 37.12 14.47 0.77
CA VAL A 145 35.85 15.11 0.48
C VAL A 145 35.12 14.37 -0.65
N SER A 146 35.84 13.98 -1.70
CA SER A 146 35.27 13.19 -2.79
C SER A 146 34.81 11.82 -2.32
N ALA A 147 35.57 11.16 -1.45
CA ALA A 147 35.19 9.89 -0.84
C ALA A 147 33.94 10.02 0.05
N ARG A 148 33.77 11.12 0.78
CA ARG A 148 32.57 11.39 1.59
C ARG A 148 31.36 11.73 0.75
N ILE A 149 31.53 12.50 -0.34
CA ILE A 149 30.46 12.85 -1.27
C ILE A 149 29.95 11.59 -1.98
N SER A 150 30.87 10.74 -2.46
CA SER A 150 30.49 9.48 -3.10
C SER A 150 29.77 8.53 -2.14
N LYS A 151 30.13 8.54 -0.85
CA LYS A 151 29.42 7.79 0.19
C LYS A 151 28.00 8.31 0.46
N LEU A 152 27.73 9.60 0.28
CA LEU A 152 26.38 10.18 0.45
C LEU A 152 25.44 9.82 -0.70
N ASP A 153 25.97 9.45 -1.84
CA ASP A 153 25.25 9.17 -3.09
C ASP A 153 24.09 10.15 -3.37
N LEU A 154 24.44 11.44 -3.40
CA LEU A 154 23.48 12.53 -3.62
C LEU A 154 22.81 12.47 -5.01
N THR A 155 23.26 11.57 -5.89
CA THR A 155 22.65 11.33 -7.21
C THR A 155 21.37 10.49 -7.13
N ASN A 156 21.21 9.70 -6.08
CA ASN A 156 20.08 8.80 -5.87
C ASN A 156 19.13 9.32 -4.77
N LEU A 157 18.87 10.64 -4.76
CA LEU A 157 17.85 11.23 -3.90
C LEU A 157 16.45 10.99 -4.47
N THR A 158 15.50 10.75 -3.59
CA THR A 158 14.08 10.68 -3.98
C THR A 158 13.65 12.03 -4.57
N GLN A 159 12.95 12.01 -5.71
CA GLN A 159 12.46 13.25 -6.30
C GLN A 159 11.22 13.73 -5.55
N GLN A 160 11.21 14.98 -5.14
CA GLN A 160 10.03 15.61 -4.51
C GLN A 160 8.77 15.42 -5.34
N LYS A 161 8.89 15.59 -6.68
CA LYS A 161 7.78 15.41 -7.61
C LYS A 161 7.19 14.00 -7.54
N SER A 162 8.02 12.98 -7.44
CA SER A 162 7.57 11.59 -7.35
C SER A 162 6.84 11.32 -6.04
N ILE A 163 7.31 11.87 -4.92
CA ILE A 163 6.62 11.74 -3.63
C ILE A 163 5.24 12.40 -3.68
N PHE A 164 5.13 13.61 -4.20
CA PHE A 164 3.82 14.28 -4.32
C PHE A 164 2.91 13.58 -5.34
N ALA A 165 3.47 13.00 -6.40
CA ALA A 165 2.70 12.27 -7.40
C ALA A 165 1.98 11.04 -6.81
N THR A 166 2.43 10.50 -5.67
CA THR A 166 1.75 9.37 -5.00
C THR A 166 0.31 9.69 -4.61
N PHE A 167 -0.02 10.97 -4.38
CA PHE A 167 -1.38 11.44 -4.08
C PHE A 167 -2.30 11.48 -5.31
N ALA A 168 -1.73 11.67 -6.49
CA ALA A 168 -2.44 11.70 -7.76
C ALA A 168 -2.18 10.43 -8.59
N ASP A 169 -1.73 9.37 -7.94
CA ASP A 169 -1.51 8.07 -8.57
C ASP A 169 -2.83 7.56 -9.20
N PRO A 170 -2.81 7.01 -10.40
CA PRO A 170 -4.01 6.48 -11.06
C PRO A 170 -4.80 5.47 -10.21
N ILE A 171 -4.12 4.70 -9.36
CA ILE A 171 -4.77 3.77 -8.43
C ILE A 171 -5.57 4.52 -7.34
N ILE A 172 -5.11 5.67 -6.88
CA ILE A 172 -5.88 6.53 -5.95
C ILE A 172 -7.20 6.98 -6.61
N ILE A 173 -7.14 7.34 -7.90
CA ILE A 173 -8.34 7.71 -8.67
C ILE A 173 -9.27 6.50 -8.84
N LEU A 174 -8.72 5.31 -9.08
CA LEU A 174 -9.49 4.07 -9.16
C LEU A 174 -10.28 3.82 -7.86
N PHE A 175 -9.65 3.97 -6.69
CA PHE A 175 -10.33 3.88 -5.39
C PHE A 175 -11.40 4.96 -5.21
N LEU A 176 -11.08 6.20 -5.56
CA LEU A 176 -12.04 7.31 -5.43
C LEU A 176 -13.28 7.04 -6.26
N GLY A 177 -13.14 6.55 -7.51
CA GLY A 177 -14.27 6.12 -8.35
C GLY A 177 -15.10 5.02 -7.70
N GLY A 178 -14.45 4.02 -7.10
CA GLY A 178 -15.08 2.97 -6.31
C GLY A 178 -15.88 3.52 -5.11
N PHE A 179 -15.32 4.48 -4.38
CA PHE A 179 -16.02 5.12 -3.25
C PHE A 179 -17.24 5.91 -3.71
N PHE A 180 -17.14 6.64 -4.83
CA PHE A 180 -18.30 7.33 -5.41
C PHE A 180 -19.42 6.35 -5.78
N LEU A 181 -19.08 5.20 -6.36
CA LEU A 181 -20.05 4.15 -6.69
C LEU A 181 -20.71 3.58 -5.44
N ALA A 182 -19.91 3.24 -4.42
CA ALA A 182 -20.37 2.66 -3.17
C ALA A 182 -21.30 3.61 -2.41
N ASP A 183 -20.89 4.86 -2.23
CA ASP A 183 -21.66 5.87 -1.51
C ASP A 183 -22.97 6.22 -2.25
N ALA A 184 -22.93 6.31 -3.59
CA ALA A 184 -24.13 6.52 -4.38
C ALA A 184 -25.09 5.32 -4.28
N ALA A 185 -24.58 4.09 -4.34
CA ALA A 185 -25.38 2.87 -4.17
C ALA A 185 -26.07 2.84 -2.81
N THR A 186 -25.36 3.16 -1.73
CA THR A 186 -25.91 3.22 -0.36
C THR A 186 -26.93 4.34 -0.22
N LYS A 187 -26.62 5.53 -0.69
CA LYS A 187 -27.48 6.72 -0.59
C LYS A 187 -28.84 6.52 -1.30
N PHE A 188 -28.83 5.81 -2.42
CA PHE A 188 -30.05 5.52 -3.20
C PHE A 188 -30.59 4.10 -2.96
N ARG A 189 -30.14 3.43 -1.90
CA ARG A 189 -30.60 2.11 -1.45
C ARG A 189 -30.53 1.04 -2.53
N LEU A 190 -29.61 1.16 -3.49
CA LEU A 190 -29.36 0.15 -4.51
C LEU A 190 -28.88 -1.15 -3.86
N ASP A 191 -27.94 -1.03 -2.94
CA ASP A 191 -27.33 -2.11 -2.16
C ASP A 191 -28.39 -2.97 -1.44
N ILE A 192 -29.22 -2.37 -0.58
CA ILE A 192 -30.26 -3.07 0.21
C ILE A 192 -31.30 -3.71 -0.71
N ASN A 193 -31.73 -3.00 -1.74
CA ASN A 193 -32.76 -3.53 -2.65
C ASN A 193 -32.22 -4.65 -3.53
N LEU A 194 -30.98 -4.54 -3.96
CA LEU A 194 -30.28 -5.58 -4.72
C LEU A 194 -30.03 -6.81 -3.83
N ALA A 195 -29.57 -6.63 -2.58
CA ALA A 195 -29.42 -7.70 -1.60
C ALA A 195 -30.71 -8.52 -1.45
N ARG A 196 -31.84 -7.84 -1.29
CA ARG A 196 -33.16 -8.50 -1.18
C ARG A 196 -33.51 -9.33 -2.41
N VAL A 197 -33.21 -8.84 -3.61
CA VAL A 197 -33.51 -9.57 -4.86
C VAL A 197 -32.60 -10.78 -4.98
N LEU A 198 -31.29 -10.59 -4.68
CA LEU A 198 -30.26 -11.63 -4.79
C LEU A 198 -30.41 -12.74 -3.74
N LEU A 199 -31.01 -12.46 -2.58
CA LEU A 199 -31.27 -13.47 -1.55
C LEU A 199 -32.46 -14.38 -1.84
N ARG A 200 -33.42 -13.96 -2.68
CA ARG A 200 -34.64 -14.73 -2.99
C ARG A 200 -34.38 -16.16 -3.50
N PRO A 201 -33.44 -16.41 -4.40
CA PRO A 201 -33.17 -17.76 -4.91
C PRO A 201 -32.74 -18.77 -3.85
N PHE A 202 -32.21 -18.31 -2.70
CA PHE A 202 -31.74 -19.19 -1.64
C PHE A 202 -32.85 -19.74 -0.74
N GLY A 203 -34.08 -19.29 -0.94
CA GLY A 203 -35.29 -19.81 -0.29
C GLY A 203 -35.30 -19.54 1.22
N THR A 204 -35.88 -20.51 1.98
CA THR A 204 -36.11 -20.37 3.43
C THR A 204 -35.32 -21.40 4.27
N ASN A 205 -34.55 -22.27 3.63
CA ASN A 205 -33.70 -23.21 4.36
C ASN A 205 -32.48 -22.46 4.94
N PRO A 206 -32.26 -22.46 6.28
CA PRO A 206 -31.22 -21.68 6.92
C PRO A 206 -29.83 -21.95 6.36
N LYS A 207 -29.51 -23.16 5.93
CA LYS A 207 -28.21 -23.51 5.34
C LYS A 207 -27.96 -22.77 4.03
N TYR A 208 -28.95 -22.72 3.15
CA TYR A 208 -28.84 -21.97 1.88
C TYR A 208 -28.98 -20.47 2.09
N VAL A 209 -29.79 -20.03 3.07
CA VAL A 209 -29.87 -18.62 3.46
C VAL A 209 -28.51 -18.12 3.95
N LEU A 210 -27.76 -18.92 4.71
CA LEU A 210 -26.39 -18.61 5.14
C LEU A 210 -25.46 -18.42 3.92
N LEU A 211 -25.49 -19.36 2.96
CA LEU A 211 -24.72 -19.24 1.71
C LEU A 211 -25.14 -17.99 0.91
N GLY A 212 -26.42 -17.70 0.83
CA GLY A 212 -26.94 -16.51 0.17
C GLY A 212 -26.42 -15.22 0.79
N LEU A 213 -26.46 -15.12 2.12
CA LEU A 213 -25.89 -13.96 2.83
C LEU A 213 -24.40 -13.80 2.59
N MET A 214 -23.62 -14.88 2.64
CA MET A 214 -22.19 -14.86 2.32
C MET A 214 -21.95 -14.39 0.87
N SER A 215 -22.69 -14.97 -0.08
CA SER A 215 -22.55 -14.67 -1.52
C SER A 215 -22.90 -13.22 -1.84
N VAL A 216 -24.02 -12.74 -1.28
CA VAL A 216 -24.45 -11.34 -1.47
C VAL A 216 -23.49 -10.36 -0.80
N THR A 217 -23.02 -10.67 0.41
CA THR A 217 -22.00 -9.88 1.08
C THR A 217 -20.72 -9.82 0.24
N ALA A 218 -20.26 -10.95 -0.27
CA ALA A 218 -19.08 -11.01 -1.12
C ALA A 218 -19.24 -10.19 -2.41
N LEU A 219 -20.39 -10.30 -3.08
CA LEU A 219 -20.67 -9.54 -4.29
C LEU A 219 -20.60 -8.02 -4.05
N PHE A 220 -21.18 -7.53 -2.95
CA PHE A 220 -21.07 -6.11 -2.62
C PHE A 220 -19.66 -5.72 -2.26
N SER A 221 -18.95 -6.55 -1.51
CA SER A 221 -17.58 -6.28 -1.09
C SER A 221 -16.58 -6.26 -2.25
N MET A 222 -16.93 -6.81 -3.41
CA MET A 222 -16.13 -6.65 -4.64
C MET A 222 -16.08 -5.20 -5.14
N PHE A 223 -17.10 -4.38 -4.82
CA PHE A 223 -17.25 -3.01 -5.36
C PHE A 223 -17.42 -1.95 -4.28
N MET A 224 -17.53 -2.35 -3.02
CA MET A 224 -17.68 -1.50 -1.85
C MET A 224 -16.63 -1.88 -0.80
N SER A 225 -16.32 -0.98 0.13
CA SER A 225 -15.40 -1.34 1.21
C SER A 225 -15.96 -2.49 2.07
N ASN A 226 -15.09 -3.40 2.50
CA ASN A 226 -15.46 -4.53 3.37
C ASN A 226 -16.22 -4.05 4.62
N THR A 227 -15.80 -2.92 5.18
CA THR A 227 -16.41 -2.31 6.38
C THR A 227 -17.84 -1.85 6.13
N ALA A 228 -18.06 -1.07 5.06
CA ALA A 228 -19.40 -0.59 4.72
C ALA A 228 -20.35 -1.74 4.37
N THR A 229 -19.87 -2.72 3.60
CA THR A 229 -20.63 -3.93 3.25
C THR A 229 -21.02 -4.72 4.51
N ALA A 230 -20.07 -4.96 5.42
CA ALA A 230 -20.34 -5.68 6.65
C ALA A 230 -21.33 -4.93 7.56
N ALA A 231 -21.19 -3.61 7.70
CA ALA A 231 -22.12 -2.79 8.49
C ALA A 231 -23.56 -2.89 7.96
N MET A 232 -23.74 -2.75 6.63
CA MET A 232 -25.04 -2.88 5.97
C MET A 232 -25.62 -4.29 6.18
N MET A 233 -24.85 -5.33 5.92
CA MET A 233 -25.33 -6.71 5.99
C MET A 233 -25.61 -7.15 7.44
N LEU A 234 -24.82 -6.71 8.42
CA LEU A 234 -25.09 -6.96 9.84
C LEU A 234 -26.37 -6.24 10.30
N ALA A 235 -26.60 -5.01 9.84
CA ALA A 235 -27.85 -4.31 10.12
C ALA A 235 -29.09 -5.06 9.56
N LEU A 236 -28.98 -5.66 8.37
CA LEU A 236 -30.02 -6.51 7.79
C LEU A 236 -30.15 -7.84 8.53
N LEU A 237 -29.07 -8.35 9.10
CA LEU A 237 -29.04 -9.63 9.81
C LEU A 237 -29.58 -9.51 11.25
N THR A 238 -29.47 -8.37 11.91
CA THR A 238 -29.88 -8.18 13.32
C THR A 238 -31.30 -8.65 13.61
N PRO A 239 -32.35 -8.27 12.85
CA PRO A 239 -33.72 -8.76 13.09
C PRO A 239 -33.83 -10.28 12.83
N VAL A 240 -33.03 -10.83 11.96
CA VAL A 240 -33.00 -12.27 11.64
C VAL A 240 -32.41 -13.08 12.80
N LEU A 241 -31.34 -12.57 13.43
CA LEU A 241 -30.72 -13.20 14.60
C LEU A 241 -31.69 -13.25 15.79
N ALA A 242 -32.63 -12.33 15.89
CA ALA A 242 -33.65 -12.34 16.92
C ALA A 242 -34.68 -13.49 16.76
N LEU A 243 -34.77 -14.09 15.58
CA LEU A 243 -35.65 -15.26 15.34
C LEU A 243 -35.07 -16.57 15.84
N PHE A 244 -33.75 -16.62 16.10
CA PHE A 244 -33.10 -17.80 16.62
C PHE A 244 -33.30 -17.93 18.14
N LYS A 245 -33.40 -19.16 18.62
CA LYS A 245 -33.34 -19.43 20.06
C LYS A 245 -31.98 -19.01 20.62
N PRO A 246 -31.93 -18.55 21.89
CA PRO A 246 -30.66 -18.12 22.51
C PRO A 246 -29.56 -19.20 22.50
N GLU A 247 -29.93 -20.48 22.57
CA GLU A 247 -29.05 -21.64 22.61
C GLU A 247 -28.59 -22.11 21.24
N ASP A 248 -29.22 -21.63 20.16
CA ASP A 248 -28.91 -22.06 18.79
C ASP A 248 -27.54 -21.51 18.35
N ARG A 249 -26.59 -22.40 18.16
CA ARG A 249 -25.24 -22.08 17.70
C ARG A 249 -25.21 -21.51 16.28
N GLY A 250 -26.28 -21.69 15.51
CA GLY A 250 -26.45 -21.07 14.20
C GLY A 250 -26.36 -19.54 14.22
N ARG A 251 -26.65 -18.88 15.36
CA ARG A 251 -26.48 -17.43 15.53
C ARG A 251 -25.03 -17.00 15.25
N ALA A 252 -24.05 -17.78 15.74
CA ALA A 252 -22.64 -17.52 15.49
C ALA A 252 -22.29 -17.74 14.01
N ALA A 253 -22.81 -18.79 13.35
CA ALA A 253 -22.60 -19.01 11.92
C ALA A 253 -23.10 -17.83 11.11
N PHE A 254 -24.32 -17.33 11.41
CA PHE A 254 -24.90 -16.18 10.69
C PHE A 254 -24.16 -14.87 10.96
N ALA A 255 -23.66 -14.63 12.17
CA ALA A 255 -22.87 -13.45 12.46
C ALA A 255 -21.49 -13.51 11.77
N LEU A 256 -20.83 -14.71 11.74
CA LEU A 256 -19.52 -14.91 11.09
C LEU A 256 -19.60 -14.94 9.56
N CYS A 257 -20.75 -15.30 8.98
CA CYS A 257 -20.87 -15.36 7.53
C CYS A 257 -20.65 -13.97 6.85
N ILE A 258 -20.97 -12.90 7.57
CA ILE A 258 -20.83 -11.53 7.03
C ILE A 258 -19.36 -11.13 6.92
N PRO A 259 -18.52 -11.15 7.99
CA PRO A 259 -17.11 -10.78 7.85
C PRO A 259 -16.35 -11.71 6.90
N ILE A 260 -16.65 -13.01 6.89
CA ILE A 260 -16.04 -13.94 5.94
C ILE A 260 -16.42 -13.55 4.51
N GLY A 261 -17.72 -13.32 4.25
CA GLY A 261 -18.20 -12.87 2.94
C GLY A 261 -17.57 -11.54 2.52
N ALA A 262 -17.42 -10.58 3.44
CA ALA A 262 -16.85 -9.27 3.15
C ALA A 262 -15.35 -9.36 2.84
N ASN A 263 -14.56 -10.02 3.69
CA ASN A 263 -13.10 -10.11 3.51
C ASN A 263 -12.74 -10.94 2.27
N VAL A 264 -13.38 -12.09 2.08
CA VAL A 264 -13.17 -12.95 0.90
C VAL A 264 -13.67 -12.25 -0.36
N GLY A 265 -14.85 -11.61 -0.32
CA GLY A 265 -15.44 -10.91 -1.46
C GLY A 265 -14.56 -9.80 -2.00
N GLY A 266 -13.92 -9.02 -1.12
CA GLY A 266 -12.99 -7.95 -1.49
C GLY A 266 -11.82 -8.43 -2.36
N ILE A 267 -11.44 -9.72 -2.29
CA ILE A 267 -10.38 -10.29 -3.13
C ILE A 267 -10.76 -10.34 -4.62
N GLY A 268 -12.06 -10.40 -4.94
CA GLY A 268 -12.58 -10.66 -6.28
C GLY A 268 -12.29 -9.59 -7.33
N THR A 269 -12.02 -8.35 -6.93
CA THR A 269 -11.73 -7.25 -7.86
C THR A 269 -10.57 -6.38 -7.37
N PRO A 270 -9.91 -5.63 -8.25
CA PRO A 270 -8.84 -4.69 -7.85
C PRO A 270 -9.28 -3.64 -6.83
N ILE A 271 -10.55 -3.21 -6.85
CA ILE A 271 -11.07 -2.15 -5.96
C ILE A 271 -11.74 -2.68 -4.69
N GLY A 272 -11.99 -3.99 -4.60
CA GLY A 272 -12.70 -4.55 -3.46
C GLY A 272 -11.90 -4.45 -2.15
N THR A 273 -10.58 -4.49 -2.23
CA THR A 273 -9.70 -4.29 -1.07
C THR A 273 -8.39 -3.63 -1.47
N PRO A 274 -7.82 -2.73 -0.65
CA PRO A 274 -6.60 -1.99 -1.00
C PRO A 274 -5.39 -2.86 -1.36
N PRO A 275 -5.10 -4.00 -0.73
CA PRO A 275 -4.00 -4.87 -1.13
C PRO A 275 -3.98 -5.24 -2.62
N ASN A 276 -5.14 -5.47 -3.22
CA ASN A 276 -5.24 -5.84 -4.64
C ASN A 276 -4.75 -4.72 -5.56
N ALA A 277 -5.20 -3.51 -5.31
CA ALA A 277 -4.83 -2.35 -6.11
C ALA A 277 -3.36 -1.96 -5.90
N ILE A 278 -2.83 -2.13 -4.67
CA ILE A 278 -1.40 -1.93 -4.40
C ILE A 278 -0.58 -2.94 -5.21
N ALA A 279 -0.97 -4.22 -5.22
CA ALA A 279 -0.31 -5.24 -6.04
C ALA A 279 -0.35 -4.88 -7.53
N LEU A 280 -1.52 -4.48 -8.03
CA LEU A 280 -1.72 -4.09 -9.42
C LEU A 280 -0.80 -2.94 -9.84
N LYS A 281 -0.62 -1.92 -8.97
CA LYS A 281 0.31 -0.82 -9.21
C LYS A 281 1.74 -1.33 -9.41
N PHE A 282 2.25 -2.12 -8.47
CA PHE A 282 3.62 -2.60 -8.55
C PHE A 282 3.84 -3.58 -9.73
N MET A 283 2.82 -4.32 -10.13
CA MET A 283 2.86 -5.09 -11.38
C MET A 283 3.00 -4.18 -12.59
N GLN A 284 2.17 -3.13 -12.68
CA GLN A 284 2.20 -2.18 -13.79
C GLN A 284 3.53 -1.41 -13.88
N GLU A 285 4.11 -1.00 -12.74
CA GLU A 285 5.41 -0.34 -12.68
C GLU A 285 6.56 -1.22 -13.20
N ASN A 286 6.44 -2.54 -13.04
CA ASN A 286 7.40 -3.51 -13.54
C ASN A 286 7.09 -4.02 -14.97
N GLY A 287 6.06 -3.47 -15.63
CA GLY A 287 5.65 -3.88 -16.97
C GLY A 287 4.87 -5.20 -17.01
N TRP A 288 4.46 -5.73 -15.88
CA TRP A 288 3.63 -6.93 -15.79
C TRP A 288 2.16 -6.55 -15.91
N ASN A 289 1.64 -6.73 -17.13
CA ASN A 289 0.32 -6.23 -17.49
C ASN A 289 -0.79 -7.18 -17.01
N VAL A 290 -1.34 -6.89 -15.84
CA VAL A 290 -2.59 -7.51 -15.34
C VAL A 290 -3.69 -6.45 -15.39
N THR A 291 -4.74 -6.72 -16.16
CA THR A 291 -5.88 -5.80 -16.28
C THR A 291 -6.90 -6.03 -15.17
N PHE A 292 -7.87 -5.12 -15.04
CA PHE A 292 -8.99 -5.27 -14.11
C PHE A 292 -9.78 -6.56 -14.40
N GLY A 293 -10.01 -6.85 -15.68
CA GLY A 293 -10.71 -8.07 -16.12
C GLY A 293 -9.91 -9.34 -15.83
N ASP A 294 -8.59 -9.33 -16.08
CA ASP A 294 -7.72 -10.47 -15.77
C ASP A 294 -7.75 -10.80 -14.27
N TRP A 295 -7.69 -9.75 -13.41
CA TRP A 295 -7.84 -9.96 -11.97
C TRP A 295 -9.16 -10.65 -11.62
N MET A 296 -10.28 -10.20 -12.21
CA MET A 296 -11.59 -10.82 -11.97
C MET A 296 -11.66 -12.25 -12.46
N MET A 297 -10.98 -12.59 -13.56
CA MET A 297 -10.98 -13.95 -14.13
C MET A 297 -10.40 -15.00 -13.17
N PHE A 298 -9.44 -14.66 -12.34
CA PHE A 298 -8.93 -15.57 -11.30
C PHE A 298 -9.48 -15.24 -9.90
N GLY A 299 -9.74 -13.98 -9.60
CA GLY A 299 -10.24 -13.54 -8.29
C GLY A 299 -11.65 -14.03 -7.99
N ILE A 300 -12.57 -13.94 -8.94
CA ILE A 300 -13.98 -14.40 -8.73
C ILE A 300 -14.05 -15.90 -8.50
N PRO A 301 -13.43 -16.77 -9.31
CA PRO A 301 -13.40 -18.22 -9.02
C PRO A 301 -12.80 -18.53 -7.65
N PHE A 302 -11.71 -17.86 -7.27
CA PHE A 302 -11.14 -18.01 -5.94
C PHE A 302 -12.13 -17.65 -4.84
N VAL A 303 -12.83 -16.52 -4.97
CA VAL A 303 -13.87 -16.09 -4.01
C VAL A 303 -14.97 -17.14 -3.91
N VAL A 304 -15.49 -17.64 -5.03
CA VAL A 304 -16.56 -18.67 -5.03
C VAL A 304 -16.11 -19.92 -4.28
N ILE A 305 -14.91 -20.41 -4.55
CA ILE A 305 -14.36 -21.58 -3.85
C ILE A 305 -14.24 -21.31 -2.35
N MET A 306 -13.69 -20.15 -1.97
CA MET A 306 -13.52 -19.78 -0.58
C MET A 306 -14.85 -19.60 0.17
N LEU A 307 -15.89 -19.08 -0.49
CA LEU A 307 -17.23 -18.97 0.09
C LEU A 307 -17.83 -20.35 0.35
N LEU A 308 -17.67 -21.29 -0.57
CA LEU A 308 -18.18 -22.67 -0.38
C LEU A 308 -17.45 -23.37 0.75
N ILE A 309 -16.13 -23.19 0.85
CA ILE A 309 -15.33 -23.74 1.97
C ILE A 309 -15.74 -23.09 3.29
N GLY A 310 -15.88 -21.76 3.32
CA GLY A 310 -16.31 -21.02 4.51
C GLY A 310 -17.70 -21.43 4.97
N TRP A 311 -18.63 -21.57 4.03
CA TRP A 311 -19.98 -22.06 4.29
C TRP A 311 -19.97 -23.47 4.91
N PHE A 312 -19.19 -24.39 4.36
CA PHE A 312 -19.05 -25.74 4.88
C PHE A 312 -18.45 -25.74 6.30
N ILE A 313 -17.40 -24.96 6.54
CA ILE A 313 -16.76 -24.81 7.85
C ILE A 313 -17.75 -24.27 8.87
N LEU A 314 -18.49 -23.20 8.53
CA LEU A 314 -19.47 -22.62 9.43
C LEU A 314 -20.58 -23.61 9.79
N LEU A 315 -21.13 -24.34 8.81
CA LEU A 315 -22.16 -25.36 9.07
C LEU A 315 -21.67 -26.49 9.97
N LYS A 316 -20.40 -26.87 9.83
CA LYS A 316 -19.82 -27.94 10.63
C LYS A 316 -19.46 -27.51 12.05
N MET A 317 -18.94 -26.28 12.22
CA MET A 317 -18.55 -25.75 13.51
C MET A 317 -19.72 -25.21 14.35
N PHE A 318 -20.72 -24.66 13.67
CA PHE A 318 -21.88 -24.01 14.27
C PHE A 318 -23.18 -24.59 13.69
N PRO A 319 -23.60 -25.78 14.15
CA PRO A 319 -24.85 -26.41 13.70
C PRO A 319 -26.04 -25.48 13.88
N ILE A 320 -26.95 -25.49 12.93
CA ILE A 320 -28.15 -24.65 12.90
C ILE A 320 -29.36 -25.52 13.23
N ASP A 321 -30.03 -25.24 14.34
CA ASP A 321 -31.23 -25.96 14.79
C ASP A 321 -32.51 -25.37 14.21
N GLN A 322 -32.49 -24.10 13.81
CA GLN A 322 -33.60 -23.41 13.17
C GLN A 322 -33.98 -24.10 11.87
N LYS A 323 -35.28 -24.40 11.70
CA LYS A 323 -35.79 -25.15 10.53
C LYS A 323 -36.08 -24.28 9.30
N THR A 324 -36.54 -23.06 9.52
CA THR A 324 -36.94 -22.14 8.43
C THR A 324 -36.59 -20.70 8.80
N LEU A 325 -36.11 -19.95 7.83
CA LEU A 325 -35.80 -18.52 7.91
C LEU A 325 -36.31 -17.83 6.66
N ASP A 326 -37.32 -16.98 6.78
CA ASP A 326 -37.89 -16.23 5.66
C ASP A 326 -37.35 -14.77 5.66
N LEU A 327 -36.18 -14.58 5.08
CA LEU A 327 -35.56 -13.24 4.96
C LEU A 327 -36.39 -12.30 4.09
N ALA A 328 -37.14 -12.82 3.13
CA ALA A 328 -37.91 -12.00 2.21
C ALA A 328 -39.07 -11.25 2.91
N LYS A 329 -39.58 -11.82 4.01
CA LYS A 329 -40.61 -11.15 4.84
C LYS A 329 -40.03 -10.04 5.73
N GLU A 330 -38.80 -10.22 6.21
CA GLU A 330 -38.13 -9.27 7.10
C GLU A 330 -37.55 -8.09 6.31
N MET A 331 -37.11 -8.30 5.09
CA MET A 331 -36.49 -7.26 4.27
C MET A 331 -37.52 -6.47 3.48
N LYS A 332 -38.04 -5.38 4.06
CA LYS A 332 -39.00 -4.46 3.41
C LYS A 332 -38.24 -3.38 2.62
N GLY A 333 -38.75 -3.06 1.41
CA GLY A 333 -38.21 -1.95 0.61
C GLY A 333 -38.64 -2.05 -0.86
N LYS A 334 -38.45 -0.94 -1.59
CA LYS A 334 -38.68 -0.87 -3.05
C LYS A 334 -37.49 -0.08 -3.65
N PHE A 335 -37.17 -0.40 -4.89
CA PHE A 335 -36.20 0.41 -5.64
C PHE A 335 -36.70 1.85 -5.73
N MET A 336 -35.80 2.80 -5.55
CA MET A 336 -36.13 4.20 -5.76
C MET A 336 -36.27 4.45 -7.26
N THR A 337 -37.30 5.23 -7.65
CA THR A 337 -37.61 5.54 -9.06
C THR A 337 -37.34 7.01 -9.40
N THR A 338 -36.62 7.72 -8.54
CA THR A 338 -36.27 9.13 -8.80
C THR A 338 -35.27 9.23 -9.96
N PRO A 339 -35.25 10.36 -10.71
CA PRO A 339 -34.28 10.55 -11.79
C PRO A 339 -32.83 10.31 -11.35
N LYS A 340 -32.47 10.79 -10.16
CA LYS A 340 -31.13 10.56 -9.59
C LYS A 340 -30.84 9.09 -9.29
N ALA A 341 -31.86 8.32 -8.86
CA ALA A 341 -31.69 6.88 -8.65
C ALA A 341 -31.37 6.15 -9.98
N TRP A 342 -32.05 6.52 -11.06
CA TRP A 342 -31.76 5.98 -12.38
C TRP A 342 -30.35 6.35 -12.86
N VAL A 343 -29.90 7.57 -12.62
CA VAL A 343 -28.50 7.96 -12.88
C VAL A 343 -27.53 7.03 -12.14
N VAL A 344 -27.79 6.73 -10.86
CA VAL A 344 -26.94 5.81 -10.08
C VAL A 344 -26.95 4.41 -10.68
N TYR A 345 -28.12 3.86 -10.99
CA TYR A 345 -28.24 2.49 -11.51
C TYR A 345 -27.54 2.33 -12.86
N ILE A 346 -27.75 3.27 -13.77
CA ILE A 346 -27.14 3.24 -15.10
C ILE A 346 -25.61 3.41 -14.99
N THR A 347 -25.16 4.40 -14.22
CA THR A 347 -23.72 4.65 -14.05
C THR A 347 -23.03 3.46 -13.40
N PHE A 348 -23.65 2.84 -12.39
CA PHE A 348 -23.11 1.66 -11.72
C PHE A 348 -22.93 0.49 -12.73
N ILE A 349 -23.95 0.18 -13.51
CA ILE A 349 -23.90 -0.89 -14.51
C ILE A 349 -22.86 -0.57 -15.58
N VAL A 350 -22.88 0.64 -16.14
CA VAL A 350 -21.95 1.05 -17.21
C VAL A 350 -20.50 1.00 -16.73
N THR A 351 -20.22 1.49 -15.53
CA THR A 351 -18.84 1.47 -14.99
C THR A 351 -18.35 0.04 -14.81
N ILE A 352 -19.15 -0.86 -14.23
CA ILE A 352 -18.77 -2.27 -14.08
C ILE A 352 -18.56 -2.93 -15.44
N LEU A 353 -19.44 -2.70 -16.40
CA LEU A 353 -19.28 -3.27 -17.75
C LEU A 353 -17.98 -2.79 -18.41
N LEU A 354 -17.65 -1.51 -18.29
CA LEU A 354 -16.39 -0.96 -18.83
C LEU A 354 -15.14 -1.50 -18.11
N TRP A 355 -15.22 -1.88 -16.84
CA TRP A 355 -14.12 -2.54 -16.15
C TRP A 355 -13.95 -4.01 -16.56
N VAL A 356 -15.03 -4.71 -16.88
CA VAL A 356 -15.02 -6.13 -17.25
C VAL A 356 -14.67 -6.32 -18.72
N VAL A 357 -15.19 -5.46 -19.60
CA VAL A 357 -14.94 -5.55 -21.04
C VAL A 357 -13.48 -5.15 -21.32
N PRO A 358 -12.72 -5.95 -22.09
CA PRO A 358 -11.34 -5.64 -22.39
C PRO A 358 -11.16 -4.27 -23.08
N LYS A 359 -10.11 -3.54 -22.66
CA LYS A 359 -9.74 -2.20 -23.15
C LYS A 359 -9.72 -2.07 -24.67
N GLN A 360 -9.36 -3.13 -25.39
CA GLN A 360 -9.30 -3.15 -26.85
C GLN A 360 -10.63 -2.80 -27.55
N TYR A 361 -11.79 -2.97 -26.86
CA TYR A 361 -13.11 -2.68 -27.43
C TYR A 361 -13.58 -1.25 -27.17
N HIS A 362 -13.10 -0.57 -26.12
CA HIS A 362 -13.57 0.78 -25.76
C HIS A 362 -12.43 1.80 -25.54
N GLY A 363 -11.17 1.38 -25.54
CA GLY A 363 -9.98 2.24 -25.48
C GLY A 363 -9.63 2.77 -24.09
N LEU A 364 -10.46 2.62 -23.07
CA LEU A 364 -10.25 3.15 -21.72
C LEU A 364 -9.54 2.12 -20.83
N ASP A 365 -8.58 2.56 -20.02
CA ASP A 365 -8.08 1.75 -18.91
C ASP A 365 -8.98 1.86 -17.67
N ALA A 366 -8.76 0.99 -16.69
CA ALA A 366 -9.59 0.93 -15.49
C ALA A 366 -9.59 2.25 -14.68
N ASN A 367 -8.47 2.95 -14.64
CA ASN A 367 -8.34 4.20 -13.91
C ASN A 367 -9.12 5.34 -14.61
N SER A 368 -9.07 5.37 -15.95
CA SER A 368 -9.88 6.30 -16.76
C SER A 368 -11.38 6.02 -16.62
N VAL A 369 -11.79 4.77 -16.58
CA VAL A 369 -13.19 4.38 -16.32
C VAL A 369 -13.66 4.88 -14.94
N ALA A 370 -12.81 4.85 -13.94
CA ALA A 370 -13.13 5.31 -12.58
C ALA A 370 -13.49 6.81 -12.49
N ILE A 371 -13.06 7.63 -13.44
CA ILE A 371 -13.45 9.05 -13.52
C ILE A 371 -14.94 9.23 -13.88
N ILE A 372 -15.53 8.27 -14.59
CA ILE A 372 -16.94 8.36 -15.05
C ILE A 372 -17.91 8.54 -13.87
N PRO A 373 -17.94 7.66 -12.86
CA PRO A 373 -18.83 7.85 -11.71
C PRO A 373 -18.52 9.12 -10.93
N ILE A 374 -17.25 9.53 -10.81
CA ILE A 374 -16.86 10.78 -10.14
C ILE A 374 -17.52 11.97 -10.87
N ALA A 375 -17.34 12.06 -12.18
CA ALA A 375 -17.88 13.15 -13.00
C ALA A 375 -19.41 13.15 -13.01
N VAL A 376 -20.04 12.01 -13.34
CA VAL A 376 -21.49 11.91 -13.46
C VAL A 376 -22.19 12.23 -12.15
N PHE A 377 -21.75 11.66 -11.03
CA PHE A 377 -22.39 11.86 -9.74
C PHE A 377 -22.17 13.27 -9.17
N SER A 378 -21.05 13.91 -9.49
CA SER A 378 -20.79 15.29 -9.12
C SER A 378 -21.68 16.26 -9.90
N VAL A 379 -21.72 16.14 -11.24
CA VAL A 379 -22.50 17.03 -12.11
C VAL A 379 -24.02 16.90 -11.86
N THR A 380 -24.50 15.67 -11.61
CA THR A 380 -25.93 15.42 -11.34
C THR A 380 -26.34 15.72 -9.90
N GLY A 381 -25.39 16.05 -9.02
CA GLY A 381 -25.62 16.25 -7.60
C GLY A 381 -26.14 15.00 -6.88
N VAL A 382 -25.80 13.82 -7.38
CA VAL A 382 -25.98 12.53 -6.68
C VAL A 382 -25.07 12.51 -5.45
N ILE A 383 -23.79 12.80 -5.65
CA ILE A 383 -22.82 13.03 -4.59
C ILE A 383 -22.67 14.54 -4.39
N THR A 384 -22.79 14.98 -3.15
CA THR A 384 -22.69 16.38 -2.74
C THR A 384 -21.37 16.63 -2.01
N ALA A 385 -21.03 17.89 -1.75
CA ALA A 385 -19.86 18.25 -0.96
C ALA A 385 -19.88 17.64 0.47
N LYS A 386 -21.07 17.37 1.03
CA LYS A 386 -21.20 16.69 2.31
C LYS A 386 -20.79 15.22 2.19
N ASP A 387 -21.25 14.54 1.16
CA ASP A 387 -20.92 13.14 0.90
C ASP A 387 -19.40 12.99 0.61
N LEU A 388 -18.86 13.89 -0.22
CA LEU A 388 -17.43 13.93 -0.54
C LEU A 388 -16.55 14.06 0.72
N ARG A 389 -16.96 14.89 1.70
CA ARG A 389 -16.21 15.04 2.96
C ARG A 389 -16.28 13.79 3.84
N ALA A 390 -17.32 12.97 3.70
CA ALA A 390 -17.54 11.77 4.49
C ALA A 390 -16.88 10.52 3.90
N MET A 391 -16.30 10.62 2.70
CA MET A 391 -15.60 9.49 2.07
C MET A 391 -14.38 9.05 2.87
N SER A 392 -13.93 7.82 2.63
CA SER A 392 -12.79 7.20 3.32
C SER A 392 -11.44 7.76 2.85
N TRP A 393 -11.19 9.04 3.11
CA TRP A 393 -9.92 9.72 2.81
C TRP A 393 -8.73 9.12 3.54
N ASP A 394 -8.96 8.56 4.71
CA ASP A 394 -7.99 7.82 5.51
C ASP A 394 -7.37 6.66 4.73
N VAL A 395 -8.16 5.92 3.96
CA VAL A 395 -7.67 4.83 3.09
C VAL A 395 -6.78 5.38 1.97
N LEU A 396 -7.17 6.50 1.35
CA LEU A 396 -6.39 7.11 0.27
C LEU A 396 -5.03 7.62 0.80
N TRP A 397 -5.00 8.24 1.99
CA TRP A 397 -3.76 8.63 2.66
C TRP A 397 -2.87 7.43 2.97
N LEU A 398 -3.46 6.34 3.45
CA LEU A 398 -2.73 5.12 3.79
C LEU A 398 -2.06 4.52 2.55
N VAL A 399 -2.78 4.42 1.45
CA VAL A 399 -2.26 3.92 0.17
C VAL A 399 -1.14 4.84 -0.37
N ALA A 400 -1.35 6.17 -0.35
CA ALA A 400 -0.34 7.13 -0.78
C ALA A 400 0.95 7.04 0.05
N GLY A 401 0.86 6.82 1.36
CA GLY A 401 2.01 6.60 2.24
C GLY A 401 2.80 5.35 1.88
N GLY A 402 2.11 4.25 1.57
CA GLY A 402 2.74 3.02 1.08
C GLY A 402 3.45 3.23 -0.27
N PHE A 403 2.83 3.99 -1.18
CA PHE A 403 3.45 4.34 -2.46
C PHE A 403 4.68 5.24 -2.27
N ALA A 404 4.66 6.17 -1.33
CA ALA A 404 5.81 7.01 -1.02
C ALA A 404 7.00 6.20 -0.48
N LEU A 405 6.75 5.14 0.31
CA LEU A 405 7.78 4.18 0.70
C LEU A 405 8.37 3.45 -0.52
N GLY A 406 7.51 2.98 -1.43
CA GLY A 406 7.94 2.34 -2.67
C GLY A 406 8.81 3.26 -3.53
N VAL A 407 8.40 4.52 -3.71
CA VAL A 407 9.17 5.55 -4.42
C VAL A 407 10.54 5.77 -3.75
N ALA A 408 10.56 5.91 -2.42
CA ALA A 408 11.81 6.09 -1.68
C ALA A 408 12.75 4.88 -1.85
N LEU A 409 12.22 3.65 -1.82
CA LEU A 409 12.98 2.42 -2.01
C LEU A 409 13.59 2.33 -3.42
N GLY A 410 12.78 2.63 -4.45
CA GLY A 410 13.20 2.52 -5.86
C GLY A 410 14.19 3.62 -6.26
N GLU A 411 13.86 4.89 -6.03
CA GLU A 411 14.67 6.03 -6.48
C GLU A 411 16.02 6.13 -5.75
N THR A 412 16.10 5.69 -4.49
CA THR A 412 17.38 5.61 -3.77
C THR A 412 18.22 4.39 -4.13
N LYS A 413 17.72 3.53 -5.02
CA LYS A 413 18.30 2.25 -5.42
C LYS A 413 18.55 1.27 -4.26
N LEU A 414 17.98 1.53 -3.09
CA LEU A 414 18.13 0.65 -1.93
C LEU A 414 17.68 -0.78 -2.25
N ALA A 415 16.57 -0.93 -2.99
CA ALA A 415 16.09 -2.22 -3.42
C ALA A 415 17.13 -2.97 -4.27
N ASN A 416 17.72 -2.29 -5.27
CA ASN A 416 18.71 -2.89 -6.15
C ASN A 416 20.00 -3.29 -5.40
N ASP A 417 20.46 -2.43 -4.49
CA ASP A 417 21.67 -2.70 -3.72
C ASP A 417 21.47 -3.86 -2.73
N LEU A 418 20.30 -3.96 -2.10
CA LEU A 418 19.94 -5.11 -1.27
C LEU A 418 19.82 -6.40 -2.10
N ILE A 419 19.18 -6.33 -3.27
CA ILE A 419 19.04 -7.48 -4.17
C ILE A 419 20.41 -7.99 -4.62
N ASN A 420 21.33 -7.08 -4.98
CA ASN A 420 22.69 -7.45 -5.39
C ASN A 420 23.52 -8.01 -4.24
N SER A 421 23.19 -7.67 -2.99
CA SER A 421 23.89 -8.14 -1.78
C SER A 421 23.36 -9.47 -1.26
N ILE A 422 22.14 -9.85 -1.62
CA ILE A 422 21.51 -11.09 -1.20
C ILE A 422 21.47 -12.04 -2.41
N PRO A 423 21.97 -13.28 -2.29
CA PRO A 423 22.00 -14.21 -3.42
C PRO A 423 20.61 -14.78 -3.73
N PHE A 424 19.66 -13.92 -4.13
CA PHE A 424 18.29 -14.33 -4.48
C PHE A 424 18.25 -15.33 -5.64
N ALA A 425 19.26 -15.34 -6.51
CA ALA A 425 19.38 -16.33 -7.58
C ALA A 425 19.51 -17.77 -7.07
N GLU A 426 19.93 -17.94 -5.81
CA GLU A 426 20.05 -19.24 -5.15
C GLU A 426 18.76 -19.65 -4.41
N TRP A 427 17.81 -18.73 -4.27
CA TRP A 427 16.57 -18.98 -3.54
C TRP A 427 15.56 -19.68 -4.43
N ASP A 428 14.93 -20.71 -3.90
CA ASP A 428 13.79 -21.35 -4.53
C ASP A 428 12.59 -20.39 -4.56
N SER A 429 12.06 -20.14 -5.77
CA SER A 429 10.94 -19.22 -5.98
C SER A 429 9.70 -19.62 -5.18
N LEU A 430 9.43 -20.92 -5.05
CA LEU A 430 8.29 -21.42 -4.28
C LEU A 430 8.50 -21.18 -2.77
N ALA A 431 9.72 -21.40 -2.26
CA ALA A 431 10.06 -21.12 -0.87
C ALA A 431 9.88 -19.64 -0.53
N LEU A 432 10.27 -18.75 -1.44
CA LEU A 432 10.05 -17.31 -1.29
C LEU A 432 8.56 -16.96 -1.26
N ILE A 433 7.77 -17.48 -2.21
CA ILE A 433 6.31 -17.25 -2.26
C ILE A 433 5.64 -17.73 -0.99
N VAL A 434 5.93 -18.95 -0.56
CA VAL A 434 5.34 -19.54 0.66
C VAL A 434 5.77 -18.78 1.91
N GLY A 435 7.06 -18.53 2.08
CA GLY A 435 7.61 -17.85 3.25
C GLY A 435 7.10 -16.41 3.40
N SER A 436 7.18 -15.62 2.32
CA SER A 436 6.71 -14.24 2.34
C SER A 436 5.20 -14.14 2.56
N SER A 437 4.42 -15.05 1.97
CA SER A 437 2.97 -15.09 2.13
C SER A 437 2.54 -15.51 3.53
N LEU A 438 3.25 -16.43 4.17
CA LEU A 438 3.02 -16.79 5.58
C LEU A 438 3.32 -15.62 6.52
N ILE A 439 4.43 -14.91 6.29
CA ILE A 439 4.76 -13.68 7.05
C ILE A 439 3.67 -12.64 6.84
N CYS A 440 3.24 -12.45 5.58
CA CYS A 440 2.18 -11.53 5.23
C CYS A 440 0.86 -11.86 5.94
N LEU A 441 0.43 -13.12 5.91
CA LEU A 441 -0.78 -13.60 6.57
C LEU A 441 -0.71 -13.41 8.09
N PHE A 442 0.45 -13.72 8.68
CA PHE A 442 0.68 -13.49 10.11
C PHE A 442 0.55 -12.01 10.45
N MET A 443 1.23 -11.14 9.72
CA MET A 443 1.15 -9.69 9.93
C MET A 443 -0.29 -9.18 9.76
N ALA A 444 -0.98 -9.57 8.68
CA ALA A 444 -2.35 -9.15 8.39
C ALA A 444 -3.37 -9.61 9.46
N THR A 445 -3.05 -10.63 10.24
CA THR A 445 -3.90 -11.07 11.36
C THR A 445 -3.88 -10.07 12.54
N PHE A 446 -2.77 -9.34 12.72
CA PHE A 446 -2.56 -8.39 13.83
C PHE A 446 -2.54 -6.92 13.39
N MET A 447 -2.44 -6.65 12.09
CA MET A 447 -2.43 -5.31 11.50
C MET A 447 -3.57 -5.18 10.49
N SER A 448 -3.85 -3.93 10.06
CA SER A 448 -4.77 -3.74 8.94
C SER A 448 -4.22 -4.36 7.64
N HIS A 449 -5.11 -4.95 6.84
CA HIS A 449 -4.78 -5.54 5.53
C HIS A 449 -4.04 -4.55 4.62
N THR A 450 -4.49 -3.30 4.60
CA THR A 450 -3.90 -2.24 3.78
C THR A 450 -2.49 -1.88 4.25
N ALA A 451 -2.27 -1.76 5.56
CA ALA A 451 -0.94 -1.45 6.10
C ALA A 451 0.05 -2.59 5.82
N THR A 452 -0.38 -3.85 5.98
CA THR A 452 0.42 -5.02 5.64
C THR A 452 0.86 -5.01 4.18
N ALA A 453 -0.09 -4.79 3.26
CA ALA A 453 0.22 -4.71 1.83
C ALA A 453 1.10 -3.50 1.49
N ALA A 454 0.83 -2.33 2.05
CA ALA A 454 1.61 -1.12 1.83
C ALA A 454 3.08 -1.26 2.28
N LEU A 455 3.33 -2.07 3.31
CA LEU A 455 4.67 -2.34 3.81
C LEU A 455 5.40 -3.41 2.99
N LEU A 456 4.74 -4.55 2.72
CA LEU A 456 5.40 -5.71 2.12
C LEU A 456 5.48 -5.63 0.59
N MET A 457 4.47 -5.04 -0.06
CA MET A 457 4.37 -5.05 -1.52
C MET A 457 5.55 -4.36 -2.22
N PRO A 458 6.03 -3.17 -1.80
CA PRO A 458 7.19 -2.54 -2.43
C PRO A 458 8.45 -3.41 -2.34
N ILE A 459 8.65 -4.06 -1.18
CA ILE A 459 9.81 -4.92 -0.94
C ILE A 459 9.73 -6.15 -1.85
N MET A 460 8.58 -6.83 -1.84
CA MET A 460 8.41 -8.07 -2.60
C MET A 460 8.38 -7.83 -4.10
N ALA A 461 7.85 -6.70 -4.56
CA ALA A 461 7.92 -6.30 -5.97
C ALA A 461 9.36 -6.07 -6.42
N SER A 462 10.18 -5.43 -5.59
CA SER A 462 11.60 -5.21 -5.87
C SER A 462 12.37 -6.54 -5.91
N VAL A 463 12.12 -7.44 -4.95
CA VAL A 463 12.72 -8.79 -4.93
C VAL A 463 12.32 -9.58 -6.18
N ALA A 464 11.03 -9.59 -6.53
CA ALA A 464 10.54 -10.24 -7.73
C ALA A 464 11.21 -9.70 -9.01
N ALA A 465 11.30 -8.38 -9.14
CA ALA A 465 11.98 -7.74 -10.28
C ALA A 465 13.45 -8.13 -10.37
N GLY A 466 14.16 -8.20 -9.24
CA GLY A 466 15.55 -8.65 -9.18
C GLY A 466 15.70 -10.12 -9.58
N MET A 467 14.80 -11.00 -9.12
CA MET A 467 14.81 -12.43 -9.49
C MET A 467 14.48 -12.64 -10.97
N VAL A 468 13.58 -11.84 -11.54
CA VAL A 468 13.27 -11.88 -12.97
C VAL A 468 14.48 -11.42 -13.78
N ALA A 469 15.13 -10.33 -13.39
CA ALA A 469 16.34 -9.85 -14.04
C ALA A 469 17.51 -10.85 -13.95
N GLY A 470 17.61 -11.57 -12.82
CA GLY A 470 18.61 -12.62 -12.57
C GLY A 470 18.29 -13.98 -13.19
N GLY A 471 17.08 -14.15 -13.80
CA GLY A 471 16.66 -15.39 -14.44
C GLY A 471 16.27 -16.53 -13.48
N SER A 472 16.12 -16.26 -12.19
CA SER A 472 15.70 -17.23 -11.16
C SER A 472 14.17 -17.30 -10.98
N MET A 473 13.43 -16.35 -11.55
CA MET A 473 11.97 -16.31 -11.62
C MET A 473 11.54 -15.76 -12.98
N ASP A 474 10.40 -16.21 -13.48
CA ASP A 474 9.77 -15.63 -14.67
C ASP A 474 8.73 -14.56 -14.30
N ALA A 475 8.25 -13.80 -15.29
CA ALA A 475 7.23 -12.78 -15.05
C ALA A 475 5.92 -13.35 -14.50
N PRO A 476 5.38 -14.49 -14.97
CA PRO A 476 4.27 -15.17 -14.33
C PRO A 476 4.48 -15.50 -12.84
N GLY A 477 5.66 -15.97 -12.47
CA GLY A 477 6.04 -16.23 -11.08
C GLY A 477 6.05 -14.97 -10.22
N ALA A 478 6.57 -13.86 -10.76
CA ALA A 478 6.56 -12.56 -10.11
C ALA A 478 5.13 -12.03 -9.89
N ILE A 479 4.26 -12.15 -10.90
CA ILE A 479 2.83 -11.83 -10.78
C ILE A 479 2.20 -12.71 -9.69
N GLY A 480 2.46 -14.02 -9.73
CA GLY A 480 1.96 -14.98 -8.74
C GLY A 480 2.37 -14.62 -7.30
N LEU A 481 3.61 -14.20 -7.09
CA LEU A 481 4.09 -13.72 -5.80
C LEU A 481 3.28 -12.51 -5.32
N LEU A 482 3.12 -11.48 -6.13
CA LEU A 482 2.42 -10.25 -5.72
C LEU A 482 0.92 -10.49 -5.51
N VAL A 483 0.27 -11.31 -6.34
CA VAL A 483 -1.14 -11.70 -6.14
C VAL A 483 -1.29 -12.51 -4.84
N THR A 484 -0.39 -13.45 -4.58
CA THR A 484 -0.44 -14.25 -3.34
C THR A 484 -0.25 -13.38 -2.10
N ILE A 485 0.64 -12.39 -2.12
CA ILE A 485 0.81 -11.39 -1.05
C ILE A 485 -0.48 -10.57 -0.86
N ALA A 486 -1.12 -10.11 -1.95
CA ALA A 486 -2.39 -9.38 -1.87
C ALA A 486 -3.51 -10.22 -1.25
N PHE A 487 -3.61 -11.49 -1.65
CA PHE A 487 -4.59 -12.44 -1.10
C PHE A 487 -4.28 -12.76 0.37
N ALA A 488 -3.03 -13.05 0.70
CA ALA A 488 -2.60 -13.29 2.08
C ALA A 488 -2.89 -12.10 3.00
N SER A 489 -2.64 -10.86 2.52
CA SER A 489 -3.02 -9.65 3.26
C SER A 489 -4.52 -9.60 3.55
N SER A 490 -5.36 -9.98 2.58
CA SER A 490 -6.82 -9.89 2.68
C SER A 490 -7.44 -11.07 3.42
N LEU A 491 -6.72 -12.18 3.55
CA LEU A 491 -7.15 -13.39 4.27
C LEU A 491 -6.91 -13.29 5.80
N GLY A 492 -6.18 -12.31 6.31
CA GLY A 492 -5.93 -12.12 7.74
C GLY A 492 -7.21 -11.79 8.51
N MET A 493 -8.07 -12.80 8.79
CA MET A 493 -9.40 -12.62 9.40
C MET A 493 -9.64 -13.52 10.62
N ALA A 494 -8.59 -13.91 11.33
CA ALA A 494 -8.73 -14.86 12.43
C ALA A 494 -9.23 -14.24 13.75
N LEU A 495 -8.99 -12.95 13.99
CA LEU A 495 -9.27 -12.29 15.26
C LEU A 495 -10.28 -11.13 15.09
N PRO A 496 -10.97 -10.73 16.18
CA PRO A 496 -11.83 -9.53 16.13
C PRO A 496 -11.08 -8.27 15.69
N ILE A 497 -9.81 -8.14 16.08
CA ILE A 497 -8.97 -6.98 15.74
C ILE A 497 -8.43 -7.01 14.31
N SER A 498 -8.47 -8.16 13.64
CA SER A 498 -7.87 -8.31 12.31
C SER A 498 -8.52 -7.40 11.27
N THR A 499 -9.84 -7.24 11.33
CA THR A 499 -10.58 -6.39 10.38
C THR A 499 -11.80 -5.73 11.03
N PRO A 500 -12.22 -4.53 10.55
CA PRO A 500 -13.46 -3.91 11.01
C PRO A 500 -14.70 -4.82 10.86
N PRO A 501 -14.89 -5.58 9.76
CA PRO A 501 -15.96 -6.57 9.66
C PRO A 501 -15.96 -7.59 10.80
N ASN A 502 -14.79 -8.11 11.18
CA ASN A 502 -14.67 -9.06 12.29
C ASN A 502 -15.04 -8.41 13.62
N ALA A 503 -14.55 -7.20 13.88
CA ALA A 503 -14.88 -6.45 15.09
C ALA A 503 -16.38 -6.22 15.22
N MET A 504 -17.05 -5.82 14.13
CA MET A 504 -18.50 -5.60 14.11
C MET A 504 -19.29 -6.90 14.34
N ALA A 505 -18.87 -8.02 13.74
CA ALA A 505 -19.50 -9.31 13.98
C ALA A 505 -19.34 -9.76 15.43
N TYR A 506 -18.14 -9.58 15.99
CA TYR A 506 -17.87 -9.87 17.40
C TYR A 506 -18.71 -8.99 18.34
N ALA A 507 -18.85 -7.71 18.03
CA ALA A 507 -19.65 -6.74 18.79
C ALA A 507 -21.17 -7.06 18.83
N THR A 508 -21.67 -7.94 17.95
CA THR A 508 -23.07 -8.45 18.00
C THR A 508 -23.33 -9.28 19.27
N GLY A 509 -22.29 -9.77 19.95
CA GLY A 509 -22.40 -10.64 21.12
C GLY A 509 -22.83 -12.09 20.80
N HIS A 510 -22.91 -12.45 19.52
CA HIS A 510 -23.30 -13.81 19.09
C HIS A 510 -22.11 -14.69 18.72
N VAL A 511 -20.91 -14.14 18.70
CA VAL A 511 -19.68 -14.80 18.31
C VAL A 511 -18.70 -14.82 19.47
N GLU A 512 -18.25 -16.00 19.86
CA GLU A 512 -17.12 -16.16 20.78
C GLU A 512 -15.79 -15.96 20.04
N GLN A 513 -14.83 -15.30 20.67
CA GLN A 513 -13.49 -15.07 20.12
C GLN A 513 -12.81 -16.37 19.68
N LYS A 514 -12.94 -17.44 20.48
CA LYS A 514 -12.39 -18.76 20.16
C LYS A 514 -13.00 -19.34 18.88
N GLY A 515 -14.30 -19.22 18.72
CA GLY A 515 -15.00 -19.69 17.51
C GLY A 515 -14.54 -18.94 16.26
N MET A 516 -14.43 -17.62 16.34
CA MET A 516 -13.89 -16.77 15.27
C MET A 516 -12.43 -17.14 14.95
N ALA A 517 -11.58 -17.26 15.97
CA ALA A 517 -10.16 -17.57 15.78
C ALA A 517 -9.95 -18.92 15.08
N ILE A 518 -10.65 -19.97 15.50
CA ILE A 518 -10.51 -21.30 14.89
C ILE A 518 -11.03 -21.29 13.44
N SER A 519 -12.24 -20.79 13.21
CA SER A 519 -12.82 -20.76 11.85
C SER A 519 -12.01 -19.87 10.91
N GLY A 520 -11.59 -18.70 11.39
CA GLY A 520 -10.76 -17.76 10.65
C GLY A 520 -9.40 -18.35 10.31
N THR A 521 -8.67 -18.92 11.28
CA THR A 521 -7.35 -19.52 11.03
C THR A 521 -7.43 -20.65 9.99
N ILE A 522 -8.43 -21.53 10.10
CA ILE A 522 -8.63 -22.60 9.11
C ILE A 522 -8.83 -22.01 7.72
N LEU A 523 -9.70 -21.00 7.60
CA LEU A 523 -9.97 -20.33 6.32
C LEU A 523 -8.73 -19.61 5.77
N CYS A 524 -7.96 -18.93 6.63
CA CYS A 524 -6.73 -18.27 6.26
C CYS A 524 -5.71 -19.23 5.65
N LEU A 525 -5.46 -20.35 6.32
CA LEU A 525 -4.48 -21.35 5.86
C LEU A 525 -4.93 -22.06 4.58
N ILE A 526 -6.19 -22.44 4.49
CA ILE A 526 -6.75 -23.04 3.26
C ILE A 526 -6.68 -22.03 2.12
N GLY A 527 -7.09 -20.79 2.36
CA GLY A 527 -7.07 -19.71 1.36
C GLY A 527 -5.65 -19.42 0.87
N LEU A 528 -4.67 -19.40 1.76
CA LEU A 528 -3.27 -19.23 1.39
C LEU A 528 -2.78 -20.38 0.50
N ALA A 529 -3.03 -21.62 0.89
CA ALA A 529 -2.65 -22.79 0.09
C ALA A 529 -3.32 -22.78 -1.28
N LEU A 530 -4.62 -22.43 -1.34
CA LEU A 530 -5.36 -22.32 -2.60
C LEU A 530 -4.83 -21.16 -3.46
N SER A 531 -4.46 -20.03 -2.88
CA SER A 531 -3.92 -18.89 -3.66
C SER A 531 -2.58 -19.25 -4.30
N ILE A 532 -1.68 -19.91 -3.57
CA ILE A 532 -0.40 -20.39 -4.10
C ILE A 532 -0.64 -21.40 -5.22
N GLY A 533 -1.51 -22.40 -4.99
CA GLY A 533 -1.84 -23.42 -5.98
C GLY A 533 -2.49 -22.82 -7.24
N LEU A 534 -3.39 -21.85 -7.07
CA LEU A 534 -4.02 -21.15 -8.19
C LEU A 534 -3.01 -20.38 -9.04
N MET A 535 -2.12 -19.61 -8.39
CA MET A 535 -1.10 -18.84 -9.12
C MET A 535 -0.12 -19.74 -9.85
N TYR A 536 0.29 -20.84 -9.24
CA TYR A 536 1.13 -21.84 -9.90
C TYR A 536 0.42 -22.46 -11.12
N LEU A 537 -0.86 -22.81 -10.97
CA LEU A 537 -1.66 -23.34 -12.10
C LEU A 537 -1.79 -22.32 -13.25
N LEU A 538 -2.11 -21.06 -12.93
CA LEU A 538 -2.26 -20.00 -13.93
C LEU A 538 -0.94 -19.72 -14.68
N GLY A 539 0.19 -19.73 -13.98
CA GLY A 539 1.51 -19.65 -14.57
C GLY A 539 1.78 -20.83 -15.52
N ALA A 540 1.48 -22.07 -15.07
CA ALA A 540 1.71 -23.28 -15.85
C ALA A 540 0.86 -23.36 -17.14
N VAL A 541 -0.36 -22.79 -17.14
CA VAL A 541 -1.22 -22.74 -18.35
C VAL A 541 -0.96 -21.51 -19.22
N GLY A 542 0.02 -20.66 -18.87
CA GLY A 542 0.36 -19.46 -19.64
C GLY A 542 -0.66 -18.34 -19.57
N PHE A 543 -1.44 -18.24 -18.49
CA PHE A 543 -2.47 -17.20 -18.34
C PHE A 543 -1.88 -15.78 -18.31
N PHE A 544 -0.66 -15.63 -17.78
CA PHE A 544 0.05 -14.35 -17.66
C PHE A 544 1.11 -14.16 -18.76
N GLY A 545 1.15 -15.03 -19.78
CA GLY A 545 2.12 -15.03 -20.86
C GLY A 545 1.73 -14.22 -22.07
#